data_da2c9ef089dd279bbc1169133cad1ae7
#
_entry.id   da2c9ef089dd279bbc1169133cad1ae7
#
_cell.length_a   1.000
_cell.length_b   1.000
_cell.length_c   1.000
_cell.angle_alpha   90.00
_cell.angle_beta   90.00
_cell.angle_gamma   90.00
#
_symmetry.space_group_name_H-M   'P 1'
#
loop_
_entity.id
_entity.type
_entity.pdbx_description
1 polymer ?
#
loop_
_entity_poly.entity_id
_entity_poly.type
_entity_poly.pdbx_seq_one_letter_code
_entity_poly.pdbx_strand_id
1 'polypeptide(L)'
;MKKGTRLVGAAAVAALATASLGMGAAAQAAPRTVNVFVGYSAADAQAFQDELNIEFPASSGIKPKVTVLASFDTDITTKIKAGQAPDIAMWPQPGGLLAQKSKLVPLDKLLGKATLDKIIKTEVPGFELLGKSGSTTYGLPVSANLKSIVFYNPSVFSANGWTVPTTQAQLDALQTKIAASGKAAPWCAGTESGGATGWSLTDWMEELVLKNAGVATYNKWWKGQVHWNNPAIVKAGKALAATLLTPGYTPGGGAGVTSRNFGLATTAGLFETTSAKGACAMLKQGSFITGFFPDAIQAEIKANNFAHVGVFAYPSGPAGGAVLGGGDTAGVFHNNPAVAKVAAFIMSDKMGTHGYASKASGFLSPHKTFNPTYLGSTLNKKFQTIFSKATGFGFDGSDQAPPAVNAAEWSELTNWFAGKQTMEQSFAIIDAAYNK
;
A
#
# COMPACT_ATOMS: atom_id res chain seq x y z
N MET A 1 91.70 23.96 -20.15
CA MET A 1 92.74 23.16 -20.86
C MET A 1 92.11 21.79 -21.18
N LYS A 2 92.25 21.40 -22.49
CA LYS A 2 92.12 20.07 -23.10
C LYS A 2 90.78 19.38 -23.01
N LYS A 3 89.87 19.38 -24.04
CA LYS A 3 89.93 18.64 -25.32
C LYS A 3 90.01 17.13 -25.12
N GLY A 4 88.97 16.44 -25.56
CA GLY A 4 88.99 14.99 -25.81
C GLY A 4 87.70 14.56 -26.55
N THR A 5 87.82 14.46 -27.86
CA THR A 5 86.89 14.09 -28.89
C THR A 5 86.93 12.56 -29.16
N ARG A 6 85.86 12.00 -29.77
CA ARG A 6 85.76 10.78 -30.60
C ARG A 6 85.14 9.56 -29.91
N LEU A 7 84.37 8.67 -30.56
CA LEU A 7 83.87 8.49 -31.95
C LEU A 7 82.76 7.45 -31.92
N VAL A 8 81.72 7.66 -32.71
CA VAL A 8 80.95 6.79 -33.56
C VAL A 8 81.04 5.26 -33.31
N GLY A 9 79.90 4.65 -33.17
CA GLY A 9 79.60 3.21 -33.35
C GLY A 9 78.13 2.98 -33.63
N ALA A 10 77.76 2.91 -34.92
CA ALA A 10 76.42 2.55 -35.34
C ALA A 10 76.26 1.01 -35.23
N ALA A 11 75.27 0.56 -34.51
CA ALA A 11 74.78 -0.82 -34.61
C ALA A 11 73.30 -0.75 -34.84
N ALA A 12 72.84 -1.10 -36.05
CA ALA A 12 71.47 -1.29 -36.42
C ALA A 12 70.99 -2.57 -35.79
N VAL A 13 70.02 -2.45 -34.89
CA VAL A 13 69.24 -3.60 -34.41
C VAL A 13 67.82 -3.45 -34.95
N ALA A 14 67.40 -4.40 -35.83
CA ALA A 14 66.08 -4.52 -36.35
C ALA A 14 65.17 -4.93 -35.20
N ALA A 15 64.29 -4.05 -34.72
CA ALA A 15 63.21 -4.39 -33.80
C ALA A 15 62.00 -4.93 -34.58
N LEU A 16 61.76 -6.23 -34.47
CA LEU A 16 60.44 -6.81 -34.82
C LEU A 16 59.37 -6.18 -33.94
N ALA A 17 58.52 -5.37 -34.55
CA ALA A 17 57.28 -4.92 -33.93
C ALA A 17 56.28 -6.06 -33.88
N THR A 18 56.17 -6.77 -32.75
CA THR A 18 55.03 -7.62 -32.45
C THR A 18 53.85 -6.71 -32.11
N ALA A 19 52.94 -6.55 -33.08
CA ALA A 19 51.65 -5.93 -32.85
C ALA A 19 50.86 -6.87 -31.92
N SER A 20 50.93 -6.64 -30.62
CA SER A 20 49.94 -7.18 -29.66
C SER A 20 48.63 -6.51 -29.97
N LEU A 21 47.73 -7.24 -30.64
CA LEU A 21 46.28 -6.96 -30.66
C LEU A 21 45.81 -7.04 -29.21
N GLY A 22 45.92 -5.94 -28.48
CA GLY A 22 45.20 -5.76 -27.22
C GLY A 22 43.73 -5.76 -27.55
N MET A 23 43.04 -6.91 -27.31
CA MET A 23 41.62 -6.92 -27.13
C MET A 23 41.33 -5.99 -25.94
N GLY A 24 41.04 -4.75 -26.24
CA GLY A 24 40.50 -3.83 -25.24
C GLY A 24 39.21 -4.42 -24.71
N ALA A 25 39.25 -4.97 -23.51
CA ALA A 25 38.05 -5.24 -22.76
C ALA A 25 37.30 -3.91 -22.71
N ALA A 26 36.19 -3.81 -23.43
CA ALA A 26 35.32 -2.65 -23.38
C ALA A 26 35.00 -2.42 -21.90
N ALA A 27 35.46 -1.33 -21.33
CA ALA A 27 35.18 -0.97 -19.95
C ALA A 27 33.64 -0.91 -19.84
N GLN A 28 33.08 -1.88 -19.18
CA GLN A 28 31.62 -1.95 -18.97
C GLN A 28 31.25 -0.70 -18.20
N ALA A 29 30.41 0.16 -18.79
CA ALA A 29 29.95 1.37 -18.13
C ALA A 29 29.35 1.02 -16.79
N ALA A 30 29.63 1.80 -15.75
CA ALA A 30 29.08 1.58 -14.40
C ALA A 30 27.54 1.45 -14.47
N PRO A 31 26.93 0.49 -13.75
CA PRO A 31 25.51 0.29 -13.77
C PRO A 31 24.74 1.57 -13.42
N ARG A 32 23.71 1.91 -14.19
CA ARG A 32 22.83 3.04 -13.90
C ARG A 32 21.95 2.70 -12.70
N THR A 33 22.14 3.42 -11.58
CA THR A 33 21.24 3.30 -10.43
C THR A 33 19.87 3.91 -10.76
N VAL A 34 18.80 3.18 -10.45
CA VAL A 34 17.40 3.64 -10.52
C VAL A 34 16.84 3.64 -9.11
N ASN A 35 16.61 4.82 -8.54
CA ASN A 35 16.10 4.99 -7.18
C ASN A 35 14.57 4.84 -7.16
N VAL A 36 14.06 3.92 -6.33
CA VAL A 36 12.64 3.65 -6.15
C VAL A 36 12.27 3.89 -4.69
N PHE A 37 11.40 4.87 -4.42
CA PHE A 37 10.95 5.18 -3.06
C PHE A 37 9.59 4.58 -2.78
N VAL A 38 9.45 3.96 -1.59
CA VAL A 38 8.26 3.22 -1.15
C VAL A 38 7.91 3.51 0.31
N GLY A 39 6.64 3.30 0.69
CA GLY A 39 6.15 3.35 2.07
C GLY A 39 5.98 1.95 2.70
N TYR A 40 6.79 0.97 2.33
CA TYR A 40 6.62 -0.42 2.71
C TYR A 40 7.19 -0.76 4.09
N SER A 41 6.77 -1.90 4.65
CA SER A 41 7.50 -2.53 5.74
C SER A 41 8.93 -2.89 5.29
N ALA A 42 9.87 -3.01 6.23
CA ALA A 42 11.23 -3.40 5.89
C ALA A 42 11.30 -4.76 5.17
N ALA A 43 10.46 -5.71 5.58
CA ALA A 43 10.39 -7.04 4.97
C ALA A 43 9.85 -7.01 3.54
N ASP A 44 8.78 -6.23 3.30
CA ASP A 44 8.19 -6.09 1.96
C ASP A 44 9.13 -5.32 1.02
N ALA A 45 9.81 -4.29 1.53
CA ALA A 45 10.82 -3.55 0.76
C ALA A 45 12.01 -4.42 0.36
N GLN A 46 12.46 -5.31 1.25
CA GLN A 46 13.53 -6.27 0.94
C GLN A 46 13.05 -7.30 -0.10
N ALA A 47 11.83 -7.83 0.03
CA ALA A 47 11.27 -8.75 -0.95
C ALA A 47 11.12 -8.08 -2.33
N PHE A 48 10.75 -6.80 -2.37
CA PHE A 48 10.67 -6.01 -3.59
C PHE A 48 12.05 -5.73 -4.20
N GLN A 49 13.06 -5.42 -3.37
CA GLN A 49 14.43 -5.27 -3.82
C GLN A 49 14.98 -6.57 -4.45
N ASP A 50 14.67 -7.72 -3.84
CA ASP A 50 15.09 -9.04 -4.35
C ASP A 50 14.42 -9.33 -5.71
N GLU A 51 13.14 -9.03 -5.87
CA GLU A 51 12.40 -9.12 -7.14
C GLU A 51 13.11 -8.33 -8.24
N LEU A 52 13.43 -7.05 -7.96
CA LEU A 52 14.09 -6.17 -8.91
C LEU A 52 15.52 -6.64 -9.23
N ASN A 53 16.26 -7.21 -8.29
CA ASN A 53 17.60 -7.73 -8.52
C ASN A 53 17.59 -8.97 -9.44
N ILE A 54 16.52 -9.78 -9.40
CA ILE A 54 16.35 -10.93 -10.28
C ILE A 54 16.02 -10.46 -11.70
N GLU A 55 15.09 -9.52 -11.87
CA GLU A 55 14.73 -8.98 -13.19
C GLU A 55 15.87 -8.17 -13.80
N PHE A 56 16.63 -7.43 -12.99
CA PHE A 56 17.74 -6.59 -13.42
C PHE A 56 19.07 -7.08 -12.81
N PRO A 57 19.61 -8.22 -13.28
CA PRO A 57 20.91 -8.69 -12.81
C PRO A 57 22.05 -7.72 -13.20
N ALA A 58 23.21 -7.86 -12.60
CA ALA A 58 24.37 -6.97 -12.84
C ALA A 58 24.72 -6.83 -14.33
N SER A 59 24.51 -7.89 -15.12
CA SER A 59 24.71 -7.89 -16.58
C SER A 59 23.75 -6.99 -17.35
N SER A 60 22.62 -6.59 -16.74
CA SER A 60 21.64 -5.68 -17.37
C SER A 60 22.15 -4.24 -17.51
N GLY A 61 23.21 -3.86 -16.76
CA GLY A 61 23.68 -2.48 -16.64
C GLY A 61 22.73 -1.57 -15.87
N ILE A 62 21.70 -2.12 -15.20
CA ILE A 62 20.72 -1.38 -14.38
C ILE A 62 20.83 -1.88 -12.94
N LYS A 63 20.82 -0.95 -11.97
CA LYS A 63 20.87 -1.25 -10.54
C LYS A 63 19.68 -0.57 -9.85
N PRO A 64 18.52 -1.23 -9.74
CA PRO A 64 17.43 -0.71 -8.94
C PRO A 64 17.83 -0.60 -7.47
N LYS A 65 17.40 0.48 -6.81
CA LYS A 65 17.62 0.72 -5.38
C LYS A 65 16.33 1.14 -4.72
N VAL A 66 15.75 0.24 -3.94
CA VAL A 66 14.57 0.51 -3.12
C VAL A 66 14.98 1.28 -1.86
N THR A 67 14.23 2.33 -1.53
CA THR A 67 14.42 3.12 -0.31
C THR A 67 13.07 3.30 0.36
N VAL A 68 12.98 2.90 1.62
CA VAL A 68 11.79 3.09 2.46
C VAL A 68 11.78 4.52 3.01
N LEU A 69 10.64 5.17 2.92
CA LEU A 69 10.34 6.43 3.61
C LEU A 69 9.38 6.12 4.76
N ALA A 70 9.79 6.44 5.99
CA ALA A 70 9.02 6.09 7.19
C ALA A 70 7.68 6.83 7.27
N SER A 71 7.66 8.11 6.85
CA SER A 71 6.46 8.94 6.72
C SER A 71 6.31 9.32 5.26
N PHE A 72 5.94 8.35 4.41
CA PHE A 72 6.03 8.46 2.95
C PHE A 72 5.48 9.78 2.40
N ASP A 73 4.25 10.17 2.75
CA ASP A 73 3.58 11.34 2.20
C ASP A 73 4.29 12.66 2.53
N THR A 74 4.77 12.79 3.76
CA THR A 74 5.52 13.94 4.22
C THR A 74 6.92 13.96 3.62
N ASP A 75 7.60 12.82 3.66
CA ASP A 75 9.00 12.68 3.24
C ASP A 75 9.15 12.86 1.73
N ILE A 76 8.27 12.23 0.93
CA ILE A 76 8.32 12.33 -0.53
C ILE A 76 8.07 13.76 -0.99
N THR A 77 7.07 14.42 -0.39
CA THR A 77 6.74 15.83 -0.70
C THR A 77 7.93 16.76 -0.39
N THR A 78 8.56 16.55 0.76
CA THR A 78 9.74 17.32 1.19
C THR A 78 10.92 17.12 0.24
N LYS A 79 11.21 15.87 -0.14
CA LYS A 79 12.28 15.55 -1.09
C LYS A 79 12.04 16.15 -2.47
N ILE A 80 10.81 16.08 -2.99
CA ILE A 80 10.45 16.69 -4.28
C ILE A 80 10.67 18.20 -4.24
N LYS A 81 10.22 18.88 -3.18
CA LYS A 81 10.43 20.34 -2.99
C LYS A 81 11.92 20.69 -2.92
N ALA A 82 12.73 19.84 -2.32
CA ALA A 82 14.18 20.03 -2.21
C ALA A 82 14.96 19.67 -3.50
N GLY A 83 14.29 19.28 -4.60
CA GLY A 83 14.95 18.84 -5.83
C GLY A 83 15.60 17.46 -5.72
N GLN A 84 15.22 16.65 -4.74
CA GLN A 84 15.73 15.32 -4.44
C GLN A 84 14.70 14.23 -4.78
N ALA A 85 13.91 14.44 -5.82
CA ALA A 85 12.96 13.44 -6.28
C ALA A 85 13.67 12.14 -6.68
N PRO A 86 13.11 10.94 -6.39
CA PRO A 86 13.66 9.69 -6.89
C PRO A 86 13.45 9.55 -8.40
N ASP A 87 13.93 8.46 -8.99
CA ASP A 87 13.55 8.14 -10.37
C ASP A 87 12.08 7.68 -10.43
N ILE A 88 11.65 6.87 -9.46
CA ILE A 88 10.29 6.34 -9.34
C ILE A 88 9.85 6.46 -7.88
N ALA A 89 8.60 6.82 -7.63
CA ALA A 89 7.99 6.72 -6.31
C ALA A 89 6.66 5.95 -6.42
N MET A 90 6.31 5.21 -5.36
CA MET A 90 5.10 4.40 -5.30
C MET A 90 4.20 4.96 -4.20
N TRP A 91 3.11 5.61 -4.61
CA TRP A 91 2.15 6.26 -3.72
C TRP A 91 1.03 5.32 -3.32
N PRO A 92 0.77 5.11 -2.02
CA PRO A 92 -0.47 4.51 -1.57
C PRO A 92 -1.70 5.41 -1.84
N GLN A 93 -1.48 6.76 -1.96
CA GLN A 93 -2.51 7.73 -2.27
C GLN A 93 -2.37 8.25 -3.71
N PRO A 94 -3.16 7.78 -4.68
CA PRO A 94 -3.15 8.28 -6.06
C PRO A 94 -3.41 9.79 -6.17
N GLY A 95 -4.20 10.36 -5.26
CA GLY A 95 -4.40 11.82 -5.16
C GLY A 95 -3.10 12.57 -4.87
N GLY A 96 -2.26 12.04 -3.97
CA GLY A 96 -0.93 12.56 -3.67
C GLY A 96 0.01 12.52 -4.87
N LEU A 97 -0.02 11.43 -5.64
CA LEU A 97 0.72 11.32 -6.91
C LEU A 97 0.27 12.40 -7.90
N LEU A 98 -1.04 12.52 -8.11
CA LEU A 98 -1.60 13.48 -9.08
C LEU A 98 -1.35 14.94 -8.67
N ALA A 99 -1.21 15.25 -7.39
CA ALA A 99 -0.76 16.55 -6.92
C ALA A 99 0.66 16.91 -7.40
N GLN A 100 1.49 15.91 -7.71
CA GLN A 100 2.85 16.09 -8.23
C GLN A 100 2.93 16.04 -9.78
N LYS A 101 1.80 15.96 -10.51
CA LYS A 101 1.75 15.72 -11.96
C LYS A 101 2.61 16.68 -12.80
N SER A 102 2.82 17.93 -12.35
CA SER A 102 3.69 18.89 -13.02
C SER A 102 5.19 18.53 -12.97
N LYS A 103 5.58 17.61 -12.09
CA LYS A 103 6.94 17.10 -11.91
C LYS A 103 7.12 15.69 -12.47
N LEU A 104 6.01 15.01 -12.78
CA LEU A 104 6.03 13.65 -13.29
C LEU A 104 6.15 13.61 -14.81
N VAL A 105 6.81 12.58 -15.29
CA VAL A 105 6.89 12.27 -16.73
C VAL A 105 5.60 11.55 -17.15
N PRO A 106 4.87 12.05 -18.17
CA PRO A 106 3.77 11.29 -18.77
C PRO A 106 4.23 9.92 -19.25
N LEU A 107 3.49 8.86 -18.90
CA LEU A 107 3.94 7.49 -19.16
C LEU A 107 3.98 7.14 -20.66
N ASP A 108 3.17 7.77 -21.50
CA ASP A 108 3.27 7.62 -22.95
C ASP A 108 4.59 8.16 -23.51
N LYS A 109 5.17 9.19 -22.89
CA LYS A 109 6.48 9.75 -23.23
C LYS A 109 7.64 8.91 -22.72
N LEU A 110 7.44 8.22 -21.58
CA LEU A 110 8.45 7.35 -20.98
C LEU A 110 8.50 5.98 -21.69
N LEU A 111 7.36 5.32 -21.82
CA LEU A 111 7.24 3.92 -22.27
C LEU A 111 6.93 3.78 -23.76
N GLY A 112 6.46 4.85 -24.38
CA GLY A 112 5.81 4.81 -25.69
C GLY A 112 4.36 4.29 -25.61
N LYS A 113 3.49 4.82 -26.45
CA LYS A 113 2.06 4.53 -26.42
C LYS A 113 1.73 3.03 -26.51
N ALA A 114 2.40 2.29 -27.38
CA ALA A 114 2.15 0.86 -27.58
C ALA A 114 2.42 0.02 -26.32
N THR A 115 3.51 0.32 -25.59
CA THR A 115 3.85 -0.36 -24.34
C THR A 115 2.84 0.00 -23.24
N LEU A 116 2.51 1.28 -23.10
CA LEU A 116 1.54 1.76 -22.13
C LEU A 116 0.16 1.11 -22.36
N ASP A 117 -0.34 1.11 -23.59
CA ASP A 117 -1.63 0.50 -23.93
C ASP A 117 -1.65 -1.02 -23.63
N LYS A 118 -0.53 -1.71 -23.87
CA LYS A 118 -0.39 -3.13 -23.54
C LYS A 118 -0.50 -3.38 -22.02
N ILE A 119 0.15 -2.57 -21.21
CA ILE A 119 0.08 -2.67 -19.72
C ILE A 119 -1.36 -2.40 -19.28
N ILE A 120 -1.95 -1.28 -19.66
CA ILE A 120 -3.32 -0.89 -19.27
C ILE A 120 -4.33 -1.99 -19.63
N LYS A 121 -4.19 -2.63 -20.78
CA LYS A 121 -5.10 -3.71 -21.21
C LYS A 121 -5.13 -4.91 -20.26
N THR A 122 -4.06 -5.13 -19.51
CA THR A 122 -3.98 -6.24 -18.54
C THR A 122 -4.54 -5.88 -17.16
N GLU A 123 -4.70 -4.59 -16.83
CA GLU A 123 -5.22 -4.15 -15.53
C GLU A 123 -6.71 -4.51 -15.33
N VAL A 124 -7.10 -4.61 -14.09
CA VAL A 124 -8.51 -4.68 -13.68
C VAL A 124 -9.17 -3.36 -14.06
N PRO A 125 -10.34 -3.39 -14.75
CA PRO A 125 -11.02 -2.17 -15.21
C PRO A 125 -11.25 -1.16 -14.07
N GLY A 126 -10.83 0.08 -14.29
CA GLY A 126 -10.93 1.18 -13.34
C GLY A 126 -9.61 1.49 -12.60
N PHE A 127 -8.72 0.51 -12.46
CA PHE A 127 -7.42 0.73 -11.81
C PHE A 127 -6.53 1.67 -12.63
N GLU A 128 -6.56 1.58 -13.95
CA GLU A 128 -5.81 2.46 -14.87
C GLU A 128 -6.18 3.94 -14.74
N LEU A 129 -7.27 4.26 -14.08
CA LEU A 129 -7.72 5.63 -13.89
C LEU A 129 -7.03 6.33 -12.71
N LEU A 130 -6.44 5.58 -11.78
CA LEU A 130 -5.90 6.10 -10.52
C LEU A 130 -4.75 7.10 -10.72
N GLY A 131 -3.90 6.88 -11.70
CA GLY A 131 -2.80 7.80 -12.04
C GLY A 131 -3.10 8.73 -13.23
N LYS A 132 -4.39 8.92 -13.60
CA LYS A 132 -4.79 9.67 -14.79
C LYS A 132 -5.34 11.06 -14.45
N SER A 133 -4.91 12.07 -15.22
CA SER A 133 -5.45 13.44 -15.14
C SER A 133 -5.82 13.89 -16.56
N GLY A 134 -7.11 14.08 -16.83
CA GLY A 134 -7.61 14.28 -18.18
C GLY A 134 -7.30 13.09 -19.09
N SER A 135 -6.66 13.33 -20.24
CA SER A 135 -6.23 12.28 -21.18
C SER A 135 -4.83 11.72 -20.88
N THR A 136 -4.08 12.30 -19.93
CA THR A 136 -2.68 11.96 -19.65
C THR A 136 -2.59 10.98 -18.49
N THR A 137 -1.81 9.92 -18.65
CA THR A 137 -1.47 8.95 -17.58
C THR A 137 -0.11 9.31 -16.99
N TYR A 138 -0.08 9.66 -15.69
CA TYR A 138 1.12 10.03 -14.94
C TYR A 138 1.64 8.90 -14.05
N GLY A 139 0.82 7.91 -13.78
CA GLY A 139 1.17 6.72 -13.00
C GLY A 139 0.25 5.56 -13.32
N LEU A 140 0.68 4.35 -12.95
CA LEU A 140 -0.14 3.15 -13.00
C LEU A 140 -0.05 2.38 -11.68
N PRO A 141 -1.12 1.70 -11.27
CA PRO A 141 -1.10 0.80 -10.14
C PRO A 141 -0.07 -0.32 -10.31
N VAL A 142 0.64 -0.63 -9.24
CA VAL A 142 1.67 -1.67 -9.19
C VAL A 142 1.34 -2.75 -8.16
N SER A 143 0.46 -2.43 -7.23
CA SER A 143 -0.10 -3.36 -6.26
C SER A 143 -1.58 -3.07 -6.05
N ALA A 144 -2.30 -4.09 -5.60
CA ALA A 144 -3.62 -3.94 -5.00
C ALA A 144 -3.59 -4.52 -3.59
N ASN A 145 -4.46 -4.03 -2.72
CA ASN A 145 -4.73 -4.61 -1.42
C ASN A 145 -6.24 -4.67 -1.17
N LEU A 146 -6.66 -5.63 -0.35
CA LEU A 146 -8.03 -5.82 0.03
C LEU A 146 -8.24 -5.26 1.45
N LYS A 147 -9.20 -4.34 1.63
CA LYS A 147 -9.48 -3.68 2.90
C LYS A 147 -10.78 -4.16 3.57
N SER A 148 -11.68 -4.82 2.84
CA SER A 148 -12.93 -5.41 3.37
C SER A 148 -12.70 -6.78 4.01
N ILE A 149 -11.73 -6.86 4.92
CA ILE A 149 -11.40 -8.10 5.64
C ILE A 149 -11.22 -7.85 7.13
N VAL A 150 -11.46 -8.90 7.89
CA VAL A 150 -11.30 -8.92 9.35
C VAL A 150 -10.39 -10.07 9.74
N PHE A 151 -9.30 -9.75 10.41
CA PHE A 151 -8.41 -10.71 11.02
C PHE A 151 -8.88 -11.10 12.40
N TYR A 152 -8.61 -12.34 12.80
CA TYR A 152 -8.92 -12.85 14.12
C TYR A 152 -7.92 -13.96 14.50
N ASN A 153 -7.84 -14.29 15.78
CA ASN A 153 -7.06 -15.41 16.24
C ASN A 153 -7.95 -16.67 16.39
N PRO A 154 -7.81 -17.69 15.50
CA PRO A 154 -8.63 -18.91 15.55
C PRO A 154 -8.55 -19.66 16.88
N SER A 155 -7.38 -19.75 17.51
CA SER A 155 -7.21 -20.39 18.80
C SER A 155 -8.00 -19.69 19.91
N VAL A 156 -7.99 -18.34 19.92
CA VAL A 156 -8.78 -17.55 20.87
C VAL A 156 -10.27 -17.70 20.62
N PHE A 157 -10.69 -17.68 19.35
CA PHE A 157 -12.10 -17.90 18.99
C PHE A 157 -12.60 -19.27 19.44
N SER A 158 -11.85 -20.32 19.14
CA SER A 158 -12.16 -21.70 19.56
C SER A 158 -12.26 -21.83 21.08
N ALA A 159 -11.27 -21.31 21.83
CA ALA A 159 -11.24 -21.39 23.27
C ALA A 159 -12.41 -20.65 23.95
N ASN A 160 -13.03 -19.67 23.29
CA ASN A 160 -14.14 -18.87 23.80
C ASN A 160 -15.50 -19.22 23.18
N GLY A 161 -15.56 -20.20 22.27
CA GLY A 161 -16.80 -20.55 21.56
C GLY A 161 -17.34 -19.38 20.72
N TRP A 162 -16.43 -18.57 20.15
CA TRP A 162 -16.76 -17.51 19.20
C TRP A 162 -16.76 -18.06 17.79
N THR A 163 -17.75 -17.69 16.99
CA THR A 163 -17.91 -18.20 15.63
C THR A 163 -17.72 -17.07 14.63
N VAL A 164 -17.00 -17.36 13.54
CA VAL A 164 -16.79 -16.40 12.43
C VAL A 164 -18.15 -16.00 11.82
N PRO A 165 -18.47 -14.69 11.78
CA PRO A 165 -19.73 -14.21 11.25
C PRO A 165 -19.71 -14.22 9.71
N THR A 166 -20.88 -14.50 9.10
CA THR A 166 -21.10 -14.42 7.65
C THR A 166 -22.10 -13.33 7.27
N THR A 167 -22.81 -12.78 8.26
CA THR A 167 -23.79 -11.69 8.08
C THR A 167 -23.52 -10.56 9.06
N GLN A 168 -24.00 -9.35 8.74
CA GLN A 168 -23.90 -8.19 9.64
C GLN A 168 -24.53 -8.48 11.01
N ALA A 169 -25.71 -9.08 11.04
CA ALA A 169 -26.39 -9.42 12.29
C ALA A 169 -25.57 -10.40 13.16
N GLN A 170 -24.88 -11.36 12.54
CA GLN A 170 -23.96 -12.25 13.27
C GLN A 170 -22.73 -11.51 13.80
N LEU A 171 -22.20 -10.53 13.05
CA LEU A 171 -21.09 -9.69 13.49
C LEU A 171 -21.51 -8.83 14.69
N ASP A 172 -22.72 -8.24 14.65
CA ASP A 172 -23.27 -7.42 15.74
C ASP A 172 -23.49 -8.26 17.01
N ALA A 173 -24.00 -9.48 16.87
CA ALA A 173 -24.15 -10.41 17.97
C ALA A 173 -22.79 -10.86 18.54
N LEU A 174 -21.80 -11.11 17.67
CA LEU A 174 -20.47 -11.53 18.07
C LEU A 174 -19.76 -10.44 18.88
N GLN A 175 -19.75 -9.19 18.40
CA GLN A 175 -19.09 -8.09 19.12
C GLN A 175 -19.74 -7.86 20.49
N THR A 176 -21.06 -7.97 20.61
CA THR A 176 -21.77 -7.90 21.89
C THR A 176 -21.36 -9.04 22.81
N LYS A 177 -21.29 -10.29 22.30
CA LYS A 177 -20.86 -11.47 23.06
C LYS A 177 -19.42 -11.33 23.55
N ILE A 178 -18.51 -10.83 22.70
CA ILE A 178 -17.10 -10.63 23.07
C ILE A 178 -16.99 -9.58 24.19
N ALA A 179 -17.63 -8.43 24.04
CA ALA A 179 -17.63 -7.37 25.04
C ALA A 179 -18.20 -7.86 26.40
N ALA A 180 -19.33 -8.55 26.37
CA ALA A 180 -19.95 -9.11 27.58
C ALA A 180 -19.09 -10.17 28.28
N SER A 181 -18.17 -10.83 27.57
CA SER A 181 -17.27 -11.81 28.18
C SER A 181 -16.22 -11.21 29.11
N GLY A 182 -15.89 -9.92 28.96
CA GLY A 182 -14.83 -9.23 29.68
C GLY A 182 -13.41 -9.73 29.38
N LYS A 183 -13.27 -10.69 28.44
CA LYS A 183 -11.96 -11.31 28.12
C LYS A 183 -11.15 -10.50 27.13
N ALA A 184 -11.80 -9.81 26.19
CA ALA A 184 -11.18 -8.97 25.19
C ALA A 184 -12.16 -7.87 24.76
N ALA A 185 -11.65 -6.78 24.20
CA ALA A 185 -12.48 -5.87 23.43
C ALA A 185 -12.84 -6.51 22.07
N PRO A 186 -14.03 -6.27 21.51
CA PRO A 186 -14.37 -6.75 20.17
C PRO A 186 -13.37 -6.35 19.10
N TRP A 187 -12.92 -5.09 19.10
CA TRP A 187 -12.15 -4.52 18.01
C TRP A 187 -10.76 -4.04 18.43
N CYS A 188 -9.76 -4.48 17.67
CA CYS A 188 -8.45 -3.84 17.63
C CYS A 188 -8.56 -2.66 16.66
N ALA A 189 -8.34 -1.45 17.17
CA ALA A 189 -8.33 -0.25 16.35
C ALA A 189 -7.26 0.71 16.81
N GLY A 190 -6.55 1.29 15.87
CA GLY A 190 -5.53 2.31 16.08
C GLY A 190 -5.35 3.12 14.81
N THR A 191 -5.11 4.42 14.95
CA THR A 191 -5.06 5.34 13.79
C THR A 191 -3.82 6.21 13.77
N GLU A 192 -2.98 6.17 14.83
CA GLU A 192 -1.74 6.94 14.84
C GLU A 192 -0.81 6.42 13.72
N SER A 193 -0.33 7.33 12.87
CA SER A 193 0.51 7.05 11.70
C SER A 193 1.34 8.29 11.29
N GLY A 194 1.86 9.05 12.27
CA GLY A 194 2.60 10.27 11.97
C GLY A 194 1.76 11.27 11.15
N GLY A 195 2.26 11.71 10.00
CA GLY A 195 1.57 12.66 9.12
C GLY A 195 0.28 12.14 8.49
N ALA A 196 0.10 10.81 8.44
CA ALA A 196 -1.10 10.16 7.91
C ALA A 196 -2.06 9.70 9.02
N THR A 197 -1.90 10.18 10.25
CA THR A 197 -2.79 9.82 11.37
C THR A 197 -4.25 10.10 11.01
N GLY A 198 -5.08 9.04 11.06
CA GLY A 198 -6.50 9.11 10.69
C GLY A 198 -6.91 8.21 9.53
N TRP A 199 -5.96 7.78 8.68
CA TRP A 199 -6.26 7.00 7.49
C TRP A 199 -7.04 5.68 7.78
N SER A 200 -6.79 5.02 8.89
CA SER A 200 -7.53 3.81 9.23
C SER A 200 -9.00 4.08 9.62
N LEU A 201 -9.32 5.30 10.06
CA LEU A 201 -10.72 5.71 10.32
C LEU A 201 -11.44 6.03 9.00
N THR A 202 -10.75 6.55 7.97
CA THR A 202 -11.35 6.70 6.64
C THR A 202 -11.70 5.33 6.06
N ASP A 203 -10.80 4.34 6.16
CA ASP A 203 -11.05 2.95 5.75
C ASP A 203 -12.32 2.34 6.42
N TRP A 204 -12.55 2.64 7.69
CA TRP A 204 -13.74 2.23 8.39
C TRP A 204 -15.00 2.95 7.89
N MET A 205 -14.92 4.27 7.72
CA MET A 205 -16.04 5.07 7.20
C MET A 205 -16.41 4.64 5.80
N GLU A 206 -15.44 4.45 4.94
CA GLU A 206 -15.58 4.01 3.56
C GLU A 206 -16.22 2.63 3.44
N GLU A 207 -15.75 1.67 4.25
CA GLU A 207 -16.37 0.35 4.34
C GLU A 207 -17.87 0.47 4.65
N LEU A 208 -18.21 1.27 5.65
CA LEU A 208 -19.60 1.40 6.10
C LEU A 208 -20.46 2.17 5.10
N VAL A 209 -19.92 3.17 4.40
CA VAL A 209 -20.61 3.83 3.28
C VAL A 209 -20.85 2.83 2.15
N LEU A 210 -19.82 2.08 1.76
CA LEU A 210 -19.91 1.09 0.69
C LEU A 210 -20.96 0.00 0.99
N LYS A 211 -21.01 -0.52 2.23
CA LYS A 211 -21.95 -1.56 2.66
C LYS A 211 -23.37 -1.04 2.83
N ASN A 212 -23.56 0.21 3.24
CA ASN A 212 -24.88 0.77 3.51
C ASN A 212 -25.50 1.53 2.33
N ALA A 213 -24.67 2.20 1.52
CA ALA A 213 -25.12 3.07 0.44
C ALA A 213 -24.75 2.58 -0.97
N GLY A 214 -23.86 1.59 -1.09
CA GLY A 214 -23.46 0.95 -2.33
C GLY A 214 -22.44 1.74 -3.14
N VAL A 215 -21.85 1.07 -4.16
CA VAL A 215 -20.75 1.58 -4.98
C VAL A 215 -21.10 2.90 -5.66
N ALA A 216 -22.32 3.05 -6.17
CA ALA A 216 -22.71 4.25 -6.90
C ALA A 216 -22.73 5.50 -6.00
N THR A 217 -23.26 5.38 -4.78
CA THR A 217 -23.25 6.46 -3.79
C THR A 217 -21.83 6.71 -3.28
N TYR A 218 -21.08 5.66 -2.98
CA TYR A 218 -19.69 5.71 -2.59
C TYR A 218 -18.84 6.53 -3.57
N ASN A 219 -18.94 6.21 -4.87
CA ASN A 219 -18.18 6.90 -5.92
C ASN A 219 -18.56 8.38 -6.13
N LYS A 220 -19.77 8.78 -5.75
CA LYS A 220 -20.18 10.19 -5.73
C LYS A 220 -19.70 10.90 -4.47
N TRP A 221 -19.70 10.21 -3.34
CA TRP A 221 -19.36 10.76 -2.04
C TRP A 221 -17.88 11.16 -1.97
N TRP A 222 -16.94 10.26 -2.26
CA TRP A 222 -15.52 10.62 -2.21
C TRP A 222 -15.12 11.67 -3.25
N LYS A 223 -15.96 11.95 -4.27
CA LYS A 223 -15.79 13.06 -5.24
C LYS A 223 -16.41 14.37 -4.79
N GLY A 224 -16.99 14.41 -3.60
CA GLY A 224 -17.71 15.58 -3.09
C GLY A 224 -19.05 15.85 -3.77
N GLN A 225 -19.56 14.93 -4.60
CA GLN A 225 -20.86 15.03 -5.28
C GLN A 225 -22.03 14.62 -4.41
N VAL A 226 -21.75 13.89 -3.34
CA VAL A 226 -22.65 13.59 -2.22
C VAL A 226 -21.97 14.10 -0.96
N HIS A 227 -22.63 14.99 -0.23
CA HIS A 227 -22.07 15.63 0.95
C HIS A 227 -22.03 14.66 2.16
N TRP A 228 -21.17 14.94 3.12
CA TRP A 228 -21.04 14.17 4.37
C TRP A 228 -22.27 14.26 5.26
N ASN A 229 -23.08 15.31 5.15
CA ASN A 229 -24.37 15.43 5.83
C ASN A 229 -25.51 14.67 5.16
N ASN A 230 -25.28 13.99 4.05
CA ASN A 230 -26.28 13.13 3.40
C ASN A 230 -26.75 12.03 4.38
N PRO A 231 -28.07 11.75 4.48
CA PRO A 231 -28.59 10.77 5.42
C PRO A 231 -27.93 9.38 5.36
N ALA A 232 -27.51 8.90 4.17
CA ALA A 232 -26.82 7.62 4.00
C ALA A 232 -25.40 7.67 4.60
N ILE A 233 -24.68 8.80 4.45
CA ILE A 233 -23.35 9.00 5.00
C ILE A 233 -23.41 9.17 6.52
N VAL A 234 -24.37 9.96 7.02
CA VAL A 234 -24.62 10.12 8.47
C VAL A 234 -24.97 8.75 9.10
N LYS A 235 -25.74 7.90 8.41
CA LYS A 235 -26.03 6.54 8.89
C LYS A 235 -24.75 5.70 9.00
N ALA A 236 -23.84 5.79 8.03
CA ALA A 236 -22.55 5.11 8.08
C ALA A 236 -21.68 5.62 9.26
N GLY A 237 -21.62 6.94 9.48
CA GLY A 237 -20.94 7.52 10.64
C GLY A 237 -21.49 7.06 11.99
N LYS A 238 -22.83 6.99 12.13
CA LYS A 238 -23.46 6.43 13.33
C LYS A 238 -23.12 4.96 13.53
N ALA A 239 -23.06 4.18 12.44
CA ALA A 239 -22.62 2.77 12.50
C ALA A 239 -21.16 2.65 12.93
N LEU A 240 -20.28 3.55 12.45
CA LEU A 240 -18.89 3.64 12.86
C LEU A 240 -18.76 3.93 14.37
N ALA A 241 -19.51 4.90 14.88
CA ALA A 241 -19.55 5.21 16.30
C ALA A 241 -20.03 4.00 17.13
N ALA A 242 -21.10 3.35 16.69
CA ALA A 242 -21.64 2.15 17.36
C ALA A 242 -20.65 0.98 17.37
N THR A 243 -19.79 0.88 16.36
CA THR A 243 -18.79 -0.19 16.24
C THR A 243 -17.55 0.08 17.09
N LEU A 244 -17.02 1.30 17.13
CA LEU A 244 -15.73 1.58 17.75
C LEU A 244 -15.79 2.45 19.00
N LEU A 245 -16.85 3.28 19.17
CA LEU A 245 -16.98 4.20 20.31
C LEU A 245 -17.91 3.66 21.42
N THR A 246 -18.61 2.53 21.20
CA THR A 246 -19.38 1.88 22.27
C THR A 246 -18.42 1.48 23.41
N PRO A 247 -18.74 1.82 24.66
CA PRO A 247 -17.90 1.51 25.81
C PRO A 247 -17.53 0.02 25.86
N GLY A 248 -16.23 -0.28 25.98
CA GLY A 248 -15.70 -1.64 26.01
C GLY A 248 -15.51 -2.30 24.62
N TYR A 249 -15.86 -1.64 23.52
CA TYR A 249 -15.71 -2.23 22.17
C TYR A 249 -14.30 -2.08 21.60
N THR A 250 -13.54 -1.08 22.07
CA THR A 250 -12.13 -0.91 21.73
C THR A 250 -11.31 -0.66 23.00
N PRO A 251 -10.06 -1.16 23.09
CA PRO A 251 -9.22 -0.90 24.27
C PRO A 251 -8.94 0.61 24.39
N GLY A 252 -9.35 1.20 25.53
CA GLY A 252 -9.20 2.63 25.79
C GLY A 252 -10.21 3.54 25.07
N GLY A 253 -11.25 2.97 24.42
CA GLY A 253 -12.27 3.74 23.72
C GLY A 253 -11.68 4.63 22.61
N GLY A 254 -12.36 5.73 22.27
CA GLY A 254 -11.92 6.65 21.22
C GLY A 254 -10.52 7.23 21.44
N ALA A 255 -10.16 7.57 22.68
CA ALA A 255 -8.81 8.02 23.03
C ALA A 255 -7.75 6.93 22.76
N GLY A 256 -8.09 5.66 23.04
CA GLY A 256 -7.24 4.53 22.74
C GLY A 256 -7.06 4.32 21.24
N VAL A 257 -8.12 4.50 20.46
CA VAL A 257 -8.07 4.42 18.98
C VAL A 257 -7.16 5.51 18.41
N THR A 258 -7.28 6.75 18.88
CA THR A 258 -6.53 7.88 18.31
C THR A 258 -5.07 7.95 18.73
N SER A 259 -4.71 7.35 19.87
CA SER A 259 -3.33 7.34 20.40
C SER A 259 -2.54 6.09 20.03
N ARG A 260 -3.22 4.99 19.62
CA ARG A 260 -2.54 3.73 19.29
C ARG A 260 -2.08 3.75 17.84
N ASN A 261 -0.82 3.36 17.62
CA ASN A 261 -0.29 3.18 16.27
C ASN A 261 -1.07 2.09 15.51
N PHE A 262 -1.41 2.33 14.24
CA PHE A 262 -2.18 1.42 13.39
C PHE A 262 -1.53 0.05 13.18
N GLY A 263 -0.18 0.02 13.21
CA GLY A 263 0.64 -1.13 12.93
C GLY A 263 0.86 -2.03 14.14
N LEU A 264 2.12 -2.18 14.60
CA LEU A 264 2.50 -3.16 15.62
C LEU A 264 1.72 -3.03 16.94
N ALA A 265 1.48 -1.80 17.43
CA ALA A 265 0.76 -1.61 18.69
C ALA A 265 -0.71 -2.04 18.63
N THR A 266 -1.35 -1.89 17.46
CA THR A 266 -2.73 -2.32 17.25
C THR A 266 -2.79 -3.82 16.96
N THR A 267 -1.89 -4.34 16.14
CA THR A 267 -1.87 -5.76 15.76
C THR A 267 -1.47 -6.65 16.93
N ALA A 268 -0.57 -6.20 17.81
CA ALA A 268 -0.19 -6.96 19.01
C ALA A 268 -1.40 -7.29 19.90
N GLY A 269 -2.37 -6.37 20.02
CA GLY A 269 -3.60 -6.60 20.81
C GLY A 269 -4.42 -7.80 20.33
N LEU A 270 -4.37 -8.13 19.04
CA LEU A 270 -5.05 -9.30 18.46
C LEU A 270 -4.49 -10.64 19.00
N PHE A 271 -3.22 -10.65 19.41
CA PHE A 271 -2.50 -11.83 19.89
C PHE A 271 -2.35 -11.84 21.43
N GLU A 272 -2.80 -10.78 22.12
CA GLU A 272 -2.88 -10.77 23.59
C GLU A 272 -4.01 -11.67 24.09
N THR A 273 -3.78 -12.28 25.25
CA THR A 273 -4.71 -13.25 25.83
C THR A 273 -5.53 -12.72 27.00
N THR A 274 -5.24 -11.50 27.46
CA THR A 274 -5.92 -10.89 28.62
C THR A 274 -6.36 -9.47 28.33
N SER A 275 -7.58 -9.10 28.75
CA SER A 275 -8.11 -7.73 28.58
C SER A 275 -7.25 -6.68 29.30
N ALA A 276 -6.63 -7.02 30.43
CA ALA A 276 -5.72 -6.13 31.17
C ALA A 276 -4.51 -5.69 30.35
N LYS A 277 -4.11 -6.47 29.33
CA LYS A 277 -3.02 -6.15 28.39
C LYS A 277 -3.51 -5.53 27.10
N GLY A 278 -4.79 -5.14 27.01
CA GLY A 278 -5.36 -4.55 25.81
C GLY A 278 -5.74 -5.58 24.75
N ALA A 279 -6.03 -6.83 25.15
CA ALA A 279 -6.52 -7.86 24.22
C ALA A 279 -7.77 -7.40 23.46
N CYS A 280 -7.78 -7.69 22.18
CA CYS A 280 -8.89 -7.43 21.28
C CYS A 280 -9.05 -8.61 20.32
N ALA A 281 -10.29 -8.88 19.88
CA ALA A 281 -10.63 -10.16 19.24
C ALA A 281 -10.60 -10.11 17.71
N MET A 282 -10.87 -8.94 17.13
CA MET A 282 -11.01 -8.74 15.69
C MET A 282 -10.27 -7.48 15.24
N LEU A 283 -9.65 -7.53 14.07
CA LEU A 283 -8.97 -6.40 13.45
C LEU A 283 -9.45 -6.24 12.00
N LYS A 284 -10.25 -5.18 11.70
CA LYS A 284 -10.52 -4.79 10.32
C LYS A 284 -9.36 -3.94 9.82
N GLN A 285 -8.67 -4.42 8.80
CA GLN A 285 -7.51 -3.73 8.22
C GLN A 285 -7.22 -4.27 6.81
N GLY A 286 -6.41 -3.54 6.04
CA GLY A 286 -5.95 -3.97 4.73
C GLY A 286 -5.09 -5.24 4.76
N SER A 287 -5.05 -5.97 3.65
CA SER A 287 -4.28 -7.23 3.54
C SER A 287 -2.79 -7.07 3.86
N PHE A 288 -2.22 -5.88 3.66
CA PHE A 288 -0.82 -5.54 3.95
C PHE A 288 -0.48 -5.56 5.45
N ILE A 289 -1.48 -5.51 6.36
CA ILE A 289 -1.24 -5.38 7.81
C ILE A 289 -0.48 -6.58 8.38
N THR A 290 -0.48 -7.71 7.69
CA THR A 290 0.28 -8.90 8.09
C THR A 290 1.79 -8.65 8.20
N GLY A 291 2.31 -7.64 7.48
CA GLY A 291 3.69 -7.17 7.61
C GLY A 291 3.99 -6.40 8.90
N PHE A 292 2.96 -6.03 9.64
CA PHE A 292 3.04 -5.33 10.93
C PHE A 292 2.63 -6.24 12.11
N PHE A 293 2.39 -7.52 11.86
CA PHE A 293 2.14 -8.48 12.93
C PHE A 293 3.43 -8.74 13.73
N PRO A 294 3.34 -9.18 14.98
CA PRO A 294 4.51 -9.61 15.74
C PRO A 294 5.35 -10.64 14.97
N ASP A 295 6.68 -10.59 15.10
CA ASP A 295 7.63 -11.43 14.33
C ASP A 295 7.31 -12.92 14.41
N ALA A 296 6.91 -13.42 15.58
CA ALA A 296 6.50 -14.82 15.76
C ALA A 296 5.30 -15.17 14.87
N ILE A 297 4.34 -14.27 14.72
CA ILE A 297 3.15 -14.47 13.90
C ILE A 297 3.49 -14.39 12.42
N GLN A 298 4.38 -13.46 12.04
CA GLN A 298 4.88 -13.40 10.65
C GLN A 298 5.62 -14.70 10.28
N ALA A 299 6.40 -15.27 11.22
CA ALA A 299 7.06 -16.56 11.00
C ALA A 299 6.07 -17.73 10.83
N GLU A 300 4.96 -17.74 11.58
CA GLU A 300 3.88 -18.72 11.41
C GLU A 300 3.24 -18.58 10.01
N ILE A 301 2.94 -17.38 9.56
CA ILE A 301 2.37 -17.14 8.22
C ILE A 301 3.33 -17.64 7.14
N LYS A 302 4.62 -17.36 7.25
CA LYS A 302 5.66 -17.85 6.32
C LYS A 302 5.76 -19.38 6.30
N ALA A 303 5.54 -20.03 7.45
CA ALA A 303 5.50 -21.48 7.58
C ALA A 303 4.15 -22.10 7.15
N ASN A 304 3.21 -21.31 6.61
CA ASN A 304 1.83 -21.74 6.32
C ASN A 304 1.09 -22.33 7.55
N ASN A 305 1.47 -21.91 8.75
CA ASN A 305 0.79 -22.23 9.99
C ASN A 305 -0.22 -21.10 10.33
N PHE A 306 -1.50 -21.43 10.39
CA PHE A 306 -2.58 -20.48 10.63
C PHE A 306 -3.33 -20.75 11.94
N ALA A 307 -2.66 -21.32 12.92
CA ALA A 307 -3.25 -21.59 14.24
C ALA A 307 -3.69 -20.29 14.95
N HIS A 308 -2.95 -19.19 14.74
CA HIS A 308 -3.20 -17.91 15.39
C HIS A 308 -3.68 -16.82 14.43
N VAL A 309 -3.69 -17.06 13.11
CA VAL A 309 -4.13 -16.06 12.12
C VAL A 309 -5.22 -16.62 11.24
N GLY A 310 -6.42 -16.08 11.38
CA GLY A 310 -7.56 -16.30 10.50
C GLY A 310 -8.02 -15.00 9.86
N VAL A 311 -8.74 -15.09 8.75
CA VAL A 311 -9.36 -13.96 8.08
C VAL A 311 -10.74 -14.35 7.57
N PHE A 312 -11.67 -13.39 7.62
CA PHE A 312 -12.97 -13.49 6.97
C PHE A 312 -13.32 -12.19 6.25
N ALA A 313 -14.20 -12.27 5.25
CA ALA A 313 -14.70 -11.08 4.58
C ALA A 313 -15.53 -10.23 5.54
N TYR A 314 -15.36 -8.91 5.53
CA TYR A 314 -16.31 -8.04 6.23
C TYR A 314 -17.71 -8.31 5.68
N PRO A 315 -18.72 -8.57 6.55
CA PRO A 315 -20.03 -9.03 6.08
C PRO A 315 -20.68 -8.07 5.09
N SER A 316 -21.48 -8.61 4.20
CA SER A 316 -22.28 -7.82 3.27
C SER A 316 -23.32 -6.99 4.04
N GLY A 317 -23.45 -5.73 3.68
CA GLY A 317 -24.47 -4.84 4.19
C GLY A 317 -25.73 -4.83 3.32
N PRO A 318 -26.70 -3.95 3.62
CA PRO A 318 -27.94 -3.82 2.84
C PRO A 318 -27.73 -3.51 1.36
N ALA A 319 -26.63 -2.84 1.01
CA ALA A 319 -26.28 -2.47 -0.38
C ALA A 319 -25.42 -3.53 -1.10
N GLY A 320 -25.18 -4.69 -0.49
CA GLY A 320 -24.51 -5.83 -1.14
C GLY A 320 -23.10 -6.12 -0.64
N GLY A 321 -22.42 -6.99 -1.36
CA GLY A 321 -21.10 -7.57 -1.04
C GLY A 321 -19.93 -6.92 -1.78
N ALA A 322 -20.03 -5.64 -2.14
CA ALA A 322 -18.90 -4.89 -2.67
C ALA A 322 -17.75 -4.83 -1.65
N VAL A 323 -16.50 -4.82 -2.12
CA VAL A 323 -15.31 -4.74 -1.27
C VAL A 323 -14.58 -3.43 -1.45
N LEU A 324 -13.99 -2.95 -0.37
CA LEU A 324 -13.06 -1.83 -0.35
C LEU A 324 -11.64 -2.36 -0.60
N GLY A 325 -10.86 -1.63 -1.36
CA GLY A 325 -9.45 -1.91 -1.57
C GLY A 325 -8.67 -0.66 -1.92
N GLY A 326 -7.37 -0.79 -1.91
CA GLY A 326 -6.42 0.25 -2.28
C GLY A 326 -5.28 -0.36 -3.07
N GLY A 327 -4.17 0.34 -3.14
CA GLY A 327 -2.96 -0.14 -3.79
C GLY A 327 -2.01 1.00 -4.11
N ASP A 328 -0.76 0.64 -4.38
CA ASP A 328 0.25 1.64 -4.70
C ASP A 328 0.23 1.97 -6.19
N THR A 329 0.36 3.26 -6.48
CA THR A 329 0.46 3.79 -7.84
C THR A 329 1.86 4.37 -8.05
N ALA A 330 2.58 3.85 -9.04
CA ALA A 330 3.91 4.32 -9.36
C ALA A 330 3.89 5.53 -10.29
N GLY A 331 4.62 6.59 -9.93
CA GLY A 331 4.89 7.76 -10.75
C GLY A 331 6.39 7.93 -11.01
N VAL A 332 6.76 8.53 -12.13
CA VAL A 332 8.13 8.62 -12.63
C VAL A 332 8.56 10.06 -12.77
N PHE A 333 9.75 10.43 -12.26
CA PHE A 333 10.27 11.79 -12.30
C PHE A 333 11.32 12.02 -13.38
N HIS A 334 12.03 10.97 -13.81
CA HIS A 334 13.14 11.09 -14.77
C HIS A 334 12.92 10.23 -16.01
N ASN A 335 13.03 10.85 -17.19
CA ASN A 335 12.91 10.15 -18.47
C ASN A 335 14.30 9.70 -18.96
N ASN A 336 14.59 8.41 -18.75
CA ASN A 336 15.76 7.76 -19.35
C ASN A 336 15.51 6.26 -19.57
N PRO A 337 16.28 5.59 -20.46
CA PRO A 337 16.02 4.18 -20.82
C PRO A 337 16.07 3.18 -19.66
N ALA A 338 16.90 3.40 -18.65
CA ALA A 338 16.98 2.51 -17.49
C ALA A 338 15.73 2.64 -16.61
N VAL A 339 15.31 3.88 -16.36
CA VAL A 339 14.05 4.16 -15.60
C VAL A 339 12.85 3.61 -16.35
N ALA A 340 12.78 3.78 -17.68
CA ALA A 340 11.69 3.25 -18.50
C ALA A 340 11.57 1.71 -18.38
N LYS A 341 12.70 0.98 -18.38
CA LYS A 341 12.69 -0.49 -18.21
C LYS A 341 12.20 -0.91 -16.83
N VAL A 342 12.70 -0.27 -15.76
CA VAL A 342 12.26 -0.57 -14.39
C VAL A 342 10.77 -0.22 -14.22
N ALA A 343 10.34 0.94 -14.71
CA ALA A 343 8.92 1.35 -14.65
C ALA A 343 8.02 0.38 -15.42
N ALA A 344 8.41 -0.03 -16.63
CA ALA A 344 7.64 -0.99 -17.43
C ALA A 344 7.48 -2.35 -16.73
N PHE A 345 8.51 -2.82 -16.01
CA PHE A 345 8.44 -4.06 -15.23
C PHE A 345 7.49 -3.92 -14.04
N ILE A 346 7.71 -2.93 -13.17
CA ILE A 346 6.92 -2.79 -11.94
C ILE A 346 5.44 -2.46 -12.21
N MET A 347 5.11 -1.85 -13.38
CA MET A 347 3.76 -1.54 -13.83
C MET A 347 3.13 -2.66 -14.66
N SER A 348 3.75 -3.84 -14.78
CA SER A 348 3.25 -4.95 -15.60
C SER A 348 2.75 -6.11 -14.76
N ASP A 349 2.03 -7.04 -15.41
CA ASP A 349 1.58 -8.31 -14.82
C ASP A 349 2.72 -9.29 -14.48
N LYS A 350 3.96 -8.92 -14.77
CA LYS A 350 5.16 -9.67 -14.36
C LYS A 350 5.64 -9.30 -12.96
N MET A 351 5.23 -8.14 -12.44
CA MET A 351 5.58 -7.74 -11.08
C MET A 351 5.06 -8.76 -10.07
N GLY A 352 5.95 -9.27 -9.25
CA GLY A 352 5.66 -10.31 -8.25
C GLY A 352 6.00 -11.73 -8.68
N THR A 353 6.34 -11.99 -9.95
CA THR A 353 6.58 -13.36 -10.47
C THR A 353 7.94 -13.92 -10.07
N HIS A 354 8.90 -13.10 -9.63
CA HIS A 354 10.23 -13.52 -9.16
C HIS A 354 10.32 -13.70 -7.63
N GLY A 355 9.17 -13.80 -6.96
CA GLY A 355 9.10 -14.13 -5.54
C GLY A 355 8.53 -13.03 -4.65
N TYR A 356 8.37 -11.79 -5.12
CA TYR A 356 7.73 -10.74 -4.33
C TYR A 356 6.31 -11.11 -3.91
N ALA A 357 5.47 -11.55 -4.85
CA ALA A 357 4.09 -11.94 -4.56
C ALA A 357 3.97 -13.09 -3.54
N SER A 358 5.00 -13.93 -3.42
CA SER A 358 5.02 -15.02 -2.45
C SER A 358 5.51 -14.61 -1.07
N LYS A 359 6.28 -13.52 -0.97
CA LYS A 359 6.93 -13.06 0.27
C LYS A 359 6.27 -11.83 0.86
N ALA A 360 5.68 -10.98 -0.01
CA ALA A 360 5.08 -9.72 0.41
C ALA A 360 3.80 -9.93 1.21
N SER A 361 3.60 -9.03 2.17
CA SER A 361 2.45 -9.05 3.06
C SER A 361 1.19 -8.63 2.30
N GLY A 362 0.31 -9.58 2.01
CA GLY A 362 -1.00 -9.30 1.44
C GLY A 362 -1.00 -8.71 0.03
N PHE A 363 0.08 -8.84 -0.73
CA PHE A 363 0.15 -8.38 -2.12
C PHE A 363 -0.92 -9.04 -3.00
N LEU A 364 -1.62 -8.21 -3.77
CA LEU A 364 -2.45 -8.60 -4.89
C LEU A 364 -1.99 -7.82 -6.12
N SER A 365 -2.00 -8.46 -7.28
CA SER A 365 -1.68 -7.77 -8.51
C SER A 365 -2.89 -7.00 -9.03
N PRO A 366 -2.73 -5.75 -9.52
CA PRO A 366 -3.80 -5.02 -10.18
C PRO A 366 -4.15 -5.57 -11.56
N HIS A 367 -3.43 -6.59 -12.05
CA HIS A 367 -3.61 -7.15 -13.37
C HIS A 367 -4.46 -8.42 -13.36
N LYS A 368 -5.51 -8.47 -14.20
CA LYS A 368 -6.36 -9.65 -14.40
C LYS A 368 -5.64 -10.84 -15.05
N THR A 369 -4.49 -10.59 -15.69
CA THR A 369 -3.63 -11.61 -16.32
C THR A 369 -2.60 -12.19 -15.37
N PHE A 370 -2.45 -11.65 -14.15
CA PHE A 370 -1.51 -12.18 -13.16
C PHE A 370 -1.88 -13.59 -12.74
N ASN A 371 -0.90 -14.49 -12.76
CA ASN A 371 -1.12 -15.87 -12.34
C ASN A 371 -1.09 -16.00 -10.81
N PRO A 372 -2.24 -16.35 -10.15
CA PRO A 372 -2.33 -16.44 -8.69
C PRO A 372 -1.47 -17.56 -8.07
N THR A 373 -0.87 -18.44 -8.88
CA THR A 373 0.06 -19.46 -8.36
C THR A 373 1.32 -18.86 -7.75
N TYR A 374 1.68 -17.65 -8.15
CA TYR A 374 2.79 -16.89 -7.54
C TYR A 374 2.47 -16.37 -6.13
N LEU A 375 1.21 -16.33 -5.71
CA LEU A 375 0.82 -15.98 -4.35
C LEU A 375 1.19 -17.13 -3.39
N GLY A 376 2.22 -16.92 -2.59
CA GLY A 376 2.85 -18.02 -1.84
C GLY A 376 2.06 -18.57 -0.67
N SER A 377 1.27 -17.73 0.05
CA SER A 377 0.59 -18.14 1.27
C SER A 377 -0.87 -18.52 1.04
N THR A 378 -1.37 -19.46 1.86
CA THR A 378 -2.80 -19.77 1.93
C THR A 378 -3.62 -18.53 2.31
N LEU A 379 -3.06 -17.61 3.08
CA LEU A 379 -3.70 -16.37 3.47
C LEU A 379 -3.90 -15.45 2.25
N ASN A 380 -2.89 -15.26 1.41
CA ASN A 380 -2.99 -14.47 0.19
C ASN A 380 -3.99 -15.08 -0.80
N LYS A 381 -4.07 -16.42 -0.87
CA LYS A 381 -5.11 -17.11 -1.66
C LYS A 381 -6.52 -16.87 -1.11
N LYS A 382 -6.69 -16.74 0.21
CA LYS A 382 -7.97 -16.33 0.81
C LYS A 382 -8.31 -14.89 0.44
N PHE A 383 -7.37 -13.95 0.48
CA PHE A 383 -7.60 -12.58 0.03
C PHE A 383 -8.05 -12.56 -1.44
N GLN A 384 -7.34 -13.27 -2.30
CA GLN A 384 -7.72 -13.41 -3.71
C GLN A 384 -9.13 -13.97 -3.88
N THR A 385 -9.51 -14.98 -3.08
CA THR A 385 -10.84 -15.58 -3.13
C THR A 385 -11.93 -14.59 -2.71
N ILE A 386 -11.70 -13.80 -1.66
CA ILE A 386 -12.63 -12.75 -1.22
C ILE A 386 -12.77 -11.69 -2.30
N PHE A 387 -11.65 -11.23 -2.85
CA PHE A 387 -11.60 -10.23 -3.93
C PHE A 387 -12.37 -10.70 -5.18
N SER A 388 -12.13 -11.94 -5.64
CA SER A 388 -12.74 -12.48 -6.84
C SER A 388 -14.25 -12.78 -6.71
N LYS A 389 -14.76 -12.95 -5.48
CA LYS A 389 -16.19 -13.17 -5.19
C LYS A 389 -16.95 -11.88 -4.90
N ALA A 390 -16.28 -10.73 -4.88
CA ALA A 390 -16.91 -9.46 -4.62
C ALA A 390 -17.96 -9.11 -5.69
N THR A 391 -19.08 -8.54 -5.28
CA THR A 391 -20.14 -8.10 -6.19
C THR A 391 -19.92 -6.69 -6.73
N GLY A 392 -18.88 -6.00 -6.28
CA GLY A 392 -18.45 -4.69 -6.68
C GLY A 392 -17.16 -4.28 -5.98
N PHE A 393 -16.56 -3.20 -6.41
CA PHE A 393 -15.31 -2.69 -5.87
C PHE A 393 -15.40 -1.19 -5.61
N GLY A 394 -15.02 -0.74 -4.42
CA GLY A 394 -14.71 0.65 -4.08
C GLY A 394 -13.20 0.78 -3.92
N PHE A 395 -12.55 1.59 -4.76
CA PHE A 395 -11.18 1.98 -4.45
C PHE A 395 -11.22 2.99 -3.31
N ASP A 396 -10.25 2.91 -2.39
CA ASP A 396 -10.08 3.83 -1.27
C ASP A 396 -10.28 5.29 -1.73
N GLY A 397 -11.39 5.88 -1.30
CA GLY A 397 -11.84 7.18 -1.78
C GLY A 397 -10.99 8.31 -1.23
N SER A 398 -10.61 8.21 0.03
CA SER A 398 -9.76 9.20 0.70
C SER A 398 -8.38 9.27 0.04
N ASP A 399 -7.82 8.14 -0.37
CA ASP A 399 -6.54 8.05 -1.07
C ASP A 399 -6.58 8.64 -2.49
N GLN A 400 -7.77 8.70 -3.11
CA GLN A 400 -7.98 9.33 -4.42
C GLN A 400 -8.28 10.82 -4.31
N ALA A 401 -8.70 11.30 -3.15
CA ALA A 401 -9.09 12.68 -2.93
C ALA A 401 -7.89 13.65 -3.09
N PRO A 402 -8.13 14.93 -3.41
CA PRO A 402 -7.09 15.94 -3.34
C PRO A 402 -6.45 15.96 -1.95
N PRO A 403 -5.12 16.21 -1.82
CA PRO A 403 -4.41 16.12 -0.55
C PRO A 403 -5.01 16.93 0.59
N ALA A 404 -5.61 18.08 0.28
CA ALA A 404 -6.27 18.92 1.29
C ALA A 404 -7.55 18.26 1.85
N VAL A 405 -8.31 17.56 1.02
CA VAL A 405 -9.51 16.82 1.42
C VAL A 405 -9.09 15.58 2.23
N ASN A 406 -8.14 14.79 1.73
CA ASN A 406 -7.60 13.64 2.41
C ASN A 406 -7.09 14.01 3.83
N ALA A 407 -6.30 15.09 3.94
CA ALA A 407 -5.82 15.59 5.23
C ALA A 407 -6.96 16.03 6.16
N ALA A 408 -8.03 16.66 5.62
CA ALA A 408 -9.21 17.02 6.39
C ALA A 408 -9.96 15.79 6.89
N GLU A 409 -10.15 14.76 6.05
CA GLU A 409 -10.77 13.50 6.45
C GLU A 409 -10.00 12.84 7.61
N TRP A 410 -8.68 12.73 7.49
CA TRP A 410 -7.83 12.17 8.55
C TRP A 410 -7.92 12.95 9.86
N SER A 411 -7.74 14.27 9.80
CA SER A 411 -7.73 15.11 10.99
C SER A 411 -9.09 15.17 11.69
N GLU A 412 -10.14 15.31 10.90
CA GLU A 412 -11.48 15.54 11.47
C GLU A 412 -12.10 14.26 12.04
N LEU A 413 -11.92 13.11 11.39
CA LEU A 413 -12.32 11.84 11.96
C LEU A 413 -11.52 11.53 13.24
N THR A 414 -10.22 11.84 13.26
CA THR A 414 -9.38 11.70 14.47
C THR A 414 -9.86 12.63 15.59
N ASN A 415 -10.21 13.89 15.30
CA ASN A 415 -10.73 14.85 16.27
C ASN A 415 -12.09 14.39 16.85
N TRP A 416 -12.98 13.87 16.00
CA TRP A 416 -14.23 13.27 16.46
C TRP A 416 -13.99 12.11 17.42
N PHE A 417 -13.14 11.14 17.04
CA PHE A 417 -12.82 9.98 17.87
C PHE A 417 -12.11 10.34 19.17
N ALA A 418 -11.30 11.40 19.16
CA ALA A 418 -10.67 11.95 20.36
C ALA A 418 -11.65 12.72 21.26
N GLY A 419 -12.92 12.87 20.87
CA GLY A 419 -13.93 13.61 21.64
C GLY A 419 -13.74 15.13 21.62
N LYS A 420 -12.93 15.67 20.70
CA LYS A 420 -12.70 17.13 20.58
C LYS A 420 -13.86 17.86 19.90
N GLN A 421 -14.65 17.14 19.09
CA GLN A 421 -15.78 17.67 18.34
C GLN A 421 -16.81 16.57 18.07
N THR A 422 -18.01 16.98 17.64
CA THR A 422 -19.06 16.01 17.27
C THR A 422 -18.84 15.45 15.87
N MET A 423 -19.53 14.36 15.54
CA MET A 423 -19.54 13.79 14.19
C MET A 423 -19.99 14.82 13.15
N GLU A 424 -21.05 15.58 13.46
CA GLU A 424 -21.63 16.57 12.56
C GLU A 424 -20.66 17.73 12.30
N GLN A 425 -19.93 18.18 13.32
CA GLN A 425 -18.89 19.20 13.18
C GLN A 425 -17.75 18.70 12.28
N SER A 426 -17.26 17.47 12.51
CA SER A 426 -16.24 16.84 11.66
C SER A 426 -16.69 16.76 10.20
N PHE A 427 -17.89 16.26 9.97
CA PHE A 427 -18.44 16.09 8.62
C PHE A 427 -18.60 17.43 7.89
N ALA A 428 -19.03 18.49 8.59
CA ALA A 428 -19.14 19.83 8.01
C ALA A 428 -17.78 20.42 7.60
N ILE A 429 -16.72 20.18 8.38
CA ILE A 429 -15.35 20.64 8.06
C ILE A 429 -14.81 19.89 6.85
N ILE A 430 -15.03 18.56 6.77
CA ILE A 430 -14.60 17.76 5.61
C ILE A 430 -15.35 18.22 4.35
N ASP A 431 -16.66 18.42 4.39
CA ASP A 431 -17.42 18.96 3.26
C ASP A 431 -16.86 20.30 2.76
N ALA A 432 -16.46 21.18 3.67
CA ALA A 432 -15.88 22.47 3.32
C ALA A 432 -14.51 22.35 2.62
N ALA A 433 -13.76 21.27 2.82
CA ALA A 433 -12.48 21.04 2.18
C ALA A 433 -12.58 20.75 0.67
N TYR A 434 -13.72 20.23 0.21
CA TYR A 434 -13.97 20.01 -1.23
C TYR A 434 -14.17 21.30 -2.02
N ASN A 435 -14.46 22.42 -1.34
CA ASN A 435 -14.73 23.73 -1.95
C ASN A 435 -13.50 24.66 -1.97
N LYS A 436 -12.34 24.16 -1.56
CA LYS A 436 -11.06 24.90 -1.55
C LYS A 436 -10.16 24.42 -2.69
#